data_88b41252c78813896e57828cb1951b6e
#
_entry.id   88b41252c78813896e57828cb1951b6e
#
_cell.length_a   1.000
_cell.length_b   1.000
_cell.length_c   1.000
_cell.angle_alpha   90.00
_cell.angle_beta   90.00
_cell.angle_gamma   90.00
#
_symmetry.space_group_name_H-M   'P 1'
#
loop_
_entity.id
_entity.type
_entity.pdbx_description
1 polymer ?
#
loop_
_entity_poly.entity_id
_entity_poly.type
_entity_poly.pdbx_seq_one_letter_code
_entity_poly.pdbx_strand_id
1 'polypeptide(L)'
;MTHDAGAATRRWSQPVFWAGVVAIVAIFFAGAWQRRWIADDGLIVLRTVRNLIAGNGPVFNAGERVESNTSTAWTYLIYFTHEITGGRLELVALGLAITLSMVAVVCAMLGTRVMYRGTRRAPAGPPMVLLPFGILIYVMLPPARDFATSGLETGLVICWIGVMWLGMQRWARAEHRERRFGLPTVATAALAFVAGLGPLVRPEMALAAVVFLGLMAVARQSWKHLGWLVVIAGAAPVIYQLWRMSYYALPYPLTAVAKDAGGSKWGKGLAYLWDLLSPYTL
;
A
#
# COMPACT_ATOMS: atom_id res chain seq x y z
N MET A 1 -31.20 -34.30 -11.48
CA MET A 1 -29.76 -34.10 -11.76
C MET A 1 -29.21 -32.67 -11.56
N THR A 2 -30.03 -31.63 -11.56
CA THR A 2 -29.60 -30.21 -11.38
C THR A 2 -29.33 -29.80 -9.94
N HIS A 3 -29.94 -30.46 -8.94
CA HIS A 3 -29.78 -30.14 -7.51
C HIS A 3 -28.39 -30.53 -6.95
N ASP A 4 -27.81 -31.64 -7.42
CA ASP A 4 -26.53 -32.16 -6.96
C ASP A 4 -25.33 -31.34 -7.49
N ALA A 5 -25.42 -30.84 -8.71
CA ALA A 5 -24.37 -29.99 -9.29
C ALA A 5 -24.20 -28.65 -8.53
N GLY A 6 -25.31 -28.08 -8.04
CA GLY A 6 -25.29 -26.85 -7.25
C GLY A 6 -24.66 -27.04 -5.87
N ALA A 7 -24.92 -28.15 -5.22
CA ALA A 7 -24.35 -28.48 -3.90
C ALA A 7 -22.84 -28.79 -4.01
N ALA A 8 -22.42 -29.53 -5.03
CA ALA A 8 -21.01 -29.83 -5.31
C ALA A 8 -20.21 -28.54 -5.60
N THR A 9 -20.72 -27.64 -6.47
CA THR A 9 -20.06 -26.37 -6.79
C THR A 9 -19.93 -25.47 -5.55
N ARG A 10 -20.92 -25.46 -4.67
CA ARG A 10 -20.87 -24.69 -3.40
C ARG A 10 -19.80 -25.25 -2.46
N ARG A 11 -19.64 -26.56 -2.39
CA ARG A 11 -18.63 -27.25 -1.58
C ARG A 11 -17.20 -26.93 -2.03
N TRP A 12 -16.95 -26.87 -3.33
CA TRP A 12 -15.63 -26.66 -3.90
C TRP A 12 -15.24 -25.20 -4.10
N SER A 13 -16.19 -24.25 -4.05
CA SER A 13 -15.91 -22.83 -4.33
C SER A 13 -14.89 -22.19 -3.36
N GLN A 14 -14.88 -22.60 -2.10
CA GLN A 14 -13.94 -22.08 -1.10
C GLN A 14 -12.53 -22.66 -1.28
N PRO A 15 -12.34 -23.99 -1.29
CA PRO A 15 -11.00 -24.56 -1.45
C PRO A 15 -10.37 -24.17 -2.78
N VAL A 16 -11.12 -24.12 -3.88
CA VAL A 16 -10.61 -23.67 -5.18
C VAL A 16 -10.12 -22.23 -5.15
N PHE A 17 -10.88 -21.31 -4.52
CA PHE A 17 -10.43 -19.93 -4.34
C PHE A 17 -9.10 -19.86 -3.58
N TRP A 18 -9.00 -20.55 -2.44
CA TRP A 18 -7.79 -20.50 -1.62
C TRP A 18 -6.60 -21.19 -2.30
N ALA A 19 -6.83 -22.29 -3.03
CA ALA A 19 -5.80 -22.90 -3.85
C ALA A 19 -5.27 -21.93 -4.91
N GLY A 20 -6.16 -21.16 -5.57
CA GLY A 20 -5.79 -20.10 -6.50
C GLY A 20 -4.99 -18.98 -5.83
N VAL A 21 -5.37 -18.55 -4.64
CA VAL A 21 -4.62 -17.54 -3.85
C VAL A 21 -3.21 -18.04 -3.55
N VAL A 22 -3.08 -19.27 -3.04
CA VAL A 22 -1.77 -19.87 -2.71
C VAL A 22 -0.90 -20.01 -3.95
N ALA A 23 -1.46 -20.50 -5.06
CA ALA A 23 -0.72 -20.66 -6.31
C ALA A 23 -0.19 -19.32 -6.83
N ILE A 24 -1.02 -18.28 -6.86
CA ILE A 24 -0.63 -16.94 -7.33
C ILE A 24 0.46 -16.33 -6.44
N VAL A 25 0.31 -16.43 -5.12
CA VAL A 25 1.32 -15.95 -4.15
C VAL A 25 2.64 -16.70 -4.32
N ALA A 26 2.60 -18.01 -4.52
CA ALA A 26 3.79 -18.83 -4.76
C ALA A 26 4.50 -18.46 -6.07
N ILE A 27 3.75 -18.23 -7.15
CA ILE A 27 4.30 -17.79 -8.44
C ILE A 27 4.97 -16.41 -8.29
N PHE A 28 4.29 -15.47 -7.61
CA PHE A 28 4.85 -14.14 -7.35
C PHE A 28 6.14 -14.23 -6.52
N PHE A 29 6.10 -14.98 -5.42
CA PHE A 29 7.27 -15.20 -4.56
C PHE A 29 8.44 -15.77 -5.32
N ALA A 30 8.21 -16.85 -6.09
CA ALA A 30 9.26 -17.49 -6.87
C ALA A 30 9.89 -16.54 -7.90
N GLY A 31 9.06 -15.76 -8.62
CA GLY A 31 9.54 -14.78 -9.59
C GLY A 31 10.32 -13.63 -8.94
N ALA A 32 9.83 -13.08 -7.83
CA ALA A 32 10.51 -12.01 -7.10
C ALA A 32 11.81 -12.51 -6.45
N TRP A 33 11.81 -13.73 -5.90
CA TRP A 33 13.00 -14.31 -5.28
C TRP A 33 14.12 -14.64 -6.31
N GLN A 34 13.77 -15.14 -7.48
CA GLN A 34 14.74 -15.40 -8.54
C GLN A 34 15.41 -14.12 -9.06
N ARG A 35 14.68 -13.02 -9.05
CA ARG A 35 15.13 -11.73 -9.56
C ARG A 35 15.56 -10.74 -8.47
N ARG A 36 15.78 -11.24 -7.24
CA ARG A 36 16.12 -10.39 -6.10
C ARG A 36 17.40 -9.58 -6.33
N TRP A 37 17.32 -8.31 -6.01
CA TRP A 37 18.42 -7.36 -6.09
C TRP A 37 18.14 -6.16 -5.17
N ILE A 38 19.13 -5.31 -4.97
CA ILE A 38 18.95 -4.03 -4.29
C ILE A 38 19.51 -2.95 -5.21
N ALA A 39 18.67 -1.92 -5.47
CA ALA A 39 19.04 -0.75 -6.23
C ALA A 39 19.98 0.15 -5.41
N ASP A 40 20.74 0.98 -6.09
CA ASP A 40 21.56 2.04 -5.49
C ASP A 40 20.73 3.01 -4.64
N ASP A 41 19.56 3.42 -5.13
CA ASP A 41 18.60 4.22 -4.35
C ASP A 41 18.12 3.49 -3.08
N GLY A 42 17.97 2.16 -3.12
CA GLY A 42 17.69 1.34 -1.93
C GLY A 42 18.82 1.40 -0.91
N LEU A 43 20.07 1.45 -1.36
CA LEU A 43 21.23 1.61 -0.47
C LEU A 43 21.27 2.98 0.21
N ILE A 44 20.73 4.04 -0.41
CA ILE A 44 20.55 5.36 0.22
C ILE A 44 19.64 5.24 1.45
N VAL A 45 18.53 4.51 1.34
CA VAL A 45 17.64 4.24 2.47
C VAL A 45 18.37 3.47 3.57
N LEU A 46 19.08 2.39 3.22
CA LEU A 46 19.81 1.59 4.19
C LEU A 46 20.93 2.38 4.89
N ARG A 47 21.55 3.34 4.20
CA ARG A 47 22.53 4.25 4.81
C ARG A 47 21.89 5.12 5.90
N THR A 48 20.70 5.66 5.66
CA THR A 48 19.95 6.42 6.66
C THR A 48 19.58 5.54 7.86
N VAL A 49 19.17 4.29 7.62
CA VAL A 49 18.89 3.34 8.70
C VAL A 49 20.15 3.03 9.52
N ARG A 50 21.32 2.87 8.89
CA ARG A 50 22.60 2.71 9.61
C ARG A 50 22.92 3.91 10.50
N ASN A 51 22.66 5.13 10.04
CA ASN A 51 22.85 6.32 10.86
C ASN A 51 21.86 6.39 12.04
N LEU A 52 20.61 5.95 11.84
CA LEU A 52 19.65 5.79 12.93
C LEU A 52 20.17 4.82 14.02
N ILE A 53 20.65 3.64 13.63
CA ILE A 53 21.20 2.62 14.52
C ILE A 53 22.44 3.14 15.26
N ALA A 54 23.29 3.91 14.56
CA ALA A 54 24.49 4.50 15.15
C ALA A 54 24.20 5.72 16.05
N GLY A 55 22.94 6.12 16.25
CA GLY A 55 22.56 7.27 17.07
C GLY A 55 22.78 8.63 16.42
N ASN A 56 23.15 8.69 15.14
CA ASN A 56 23.36 9.95 14.40
C ASN A 56 22.03 10.60 13.97
N GLY A 57 20.89 9.91 14.16
CA GLY A 57 19.57 10.34 13.69
C GLY A 57 19.26 9.91 12.26
N PRO A 58 18.06 10.27 11.74
CA PRO A 58 17.58 9.89 10.41
C PRO A 58 18.23 10.75 9.30
N VAL A 59 19.53 10.69 9.17
CA VAL A 59 20.34 11.52 8.28
C VAL A 59 21.15 10.68 7.29
N PHE A 60 21.50 11.27 6.16
CA PHE A 60 22.33 10.59 5.16
C PHE A 60 23.81 10.56 5.57
N ASN A 61 24.36 11.69 6.01
CA ASN A 61 25.70 11.80 6.56
C ASN A 61 25.65 12.16 8.04
N ALA A 62 26.52 11.55 8.84
CA ALA A 62 26.69 11.94 10.23
C ALA A 62 27.14 13.41 10.34
N GLY A 63 26.54 14.15 11.27
CA GLY A 63 26.82 15.57 11.47
C GLY A 63 26.02 16.53 10.58
N GLU A 64 25.27 16.04 9.58
CA GLU A 64 24.45 16.87 8.69
C GLU A 64 22.97 16.50 8.88
N ARG A 65 22.09 17.50 8.97
CA ARG A 65 20.63 17.27 9.06
C ARG A 65 20.00 17.30 7.66
N VAL A 66 20.33 16.30 6.85
CA VAL A 66 19.82 16.17 5.47
C VAL A 66 18.92 14.96 5.35
N GLU A 67 17.67 15.20 4.94
CA GLU A 67 16.72 14.14 4.60
C GLU A 67 16.90 13.71 3.15
N SER A 68 17.39 12.50 2.93
CA SER A 68 17.60 11.92 1.59
C SER A 68 16.47 10.98 1.17
N ASN A 69 15.65 10.51 2.11
CA ASN A 69 14.61 9.52 1.86
C ASN A 69 13.26 10.18 1.60
N THR A 70 12.50 9.64 0.64
CA THR A 70 11.15 10.08 0.34
C THR A 70 10.09 9.29 1.11
N SER A 71 10.41 8.07 1.55
CA SER A 71 9.52 7.19 2.31
C SER A 71 9.94 7.08 3.77
N THR A 72 9.33 7.89 4.61
CA THR A 72 9.55 7.84 6.06
C THR A 72 9.12 6.49 6.64
N ALA A 73 7.91 6.03 6.27
CA ALA A 73 7.36 4.78 6.79
C ALA A 73 8.27 3.59 6.47
N TRP A 74 8.87 3.55 5.27
CA TRP A 74 9.79 2.49 4.87
C TRP A 74 11.07 2.49 5.68
N THR A 75 11.68 3.67 5.85
CA THR A 75 12.91 3.84 6.64
C THR A 75 12.74 3.34 8.07
N TYR A 76 11.67 3.77 8.75
CA TYR A 76 11.42 3.35 10.13
C TYR A 76 10.95 1.90 10.24
N LEU A 77 10.26 1.36 9.24
CA LEU A 77 9.88 -0.04 9.21
C LEU A 77 11.10 -0.96 9.15
N ILE A 78 12.10 -0.62 8.30
CA ILE A 78 13.37 -1.35 8.25
C ILE A 78 14.11 -1.21 9.57
N TYR A 79 14.21 0.01 10.11
CA TYR A 79 14.88 0.27 11.39
C TYR A 79 14.31 -0.59 12.53
N PHE A 80 13.01 -0.51 12.78
CA PHE A 80 12.38 -1.28 13.87
C PHE A 80 12.45 -2.79 13.64
N THR A 81 12.35 -3.25 12.39
CA THR A 81 12.49 -4.68 12.10
C THR A 81 13.93 -5.14 12.35
N HIS A 82 14.93 -4.34 12.04
CA HIS A 82 16.32 -4.62 12.38
C HIS A 82 16.52 -4.69 13.89
N GLU A 83 16.05 -3.70 14.66
CA GLU A 83 16.14 -3.68 16.11
C GLU A 83 15.53 -4.92 16.78
N ILE A 84 14.43 -5.42 16.22
CA ILE A 84 13.75 -6.62 16.76
C ILE A 84 14.48 -7.91 16.37
N THR A 85 15.02 -7.99 15.15
CA THR A 85 15.53 -9.25 14.58
C THR A 85 17.04 -9.40 14.65
N GLY A 86 17.79 -8.29 14.77
CA GLY A 86 19.24 -8.25 14.60
C GLY A 86 19.72 -8.63 13.19
N GLY A 87 18.79 -8.74 12.21
CA GLY A 87 19.09 -9.20 10.87
C GLY A 87 19.89 -8.16 10.05
N ARG A 88 20.67 -8.62 9.06
CA ARG A 88 21.35 -7.70 8.14
C ARG A 88 20.34 -6.83 7.41
N LEU A 89 20.60 -5.53 7.31
CA LEU A 89 19.65 -4.55 6.75
C LEU A 89 19.18 -4.91 5.34
N GLU A 90 20.08 -5.42 4.51
CA GLU A 90 19.77 -5.85 3.16
C GLU A 90 18.73 -6.99 3.15
N LEU A 91 18.89 -7.97 4.05
CA LEU A 91 17.96 -9.09 4.20
C LEU A 91 16.63 -8.67 4.81
N VAL A 92 16.68 -7.74 5.77
CA VAL A 92 15.47 -7.15 6.38
C VAL A 92 14.66 -6.41 5.34
N ALA A 93 15.28 -5.52 4.56
CA ALA A 93 14.60 -4.77 3.51
C ALA A 93 13.99 -5.71 2.45
N LEU A 94 14.74 -6.70 1.98
CA LEU A 94 14.28 -7.69 1.01
C LEU A 94 13.12 -8.53 1.56
N GLY A 95 13.26 -9.03 2.78
CA GLY A 95 12.22 -9.84 3.43
C GLY A 95 10.92 -9.06 3.64
N LEU A 96 11.02 -7.81 4.11
CA LEU A 96 9.88 -6.90 4.26
C LEU A 96 9.22 -6.62 2.90
N ALA A 97 10.00 -6.28 1.88
CA ALA A 97 9.48 -5.93 0.57
C ALA A 97 8.70 -7.09 -0.07
N ILE A 98 9.24 -8.32 -0.02
CA ILE A 98 8.54 -9.51 -0.51
C ILE A 98 7.28 -9.79 0.32
N THR A 99 7.38 -9.76 1.64
CA THR A 99 6.24 -10.06 2.52
C THR A 99 5.10 -9.09 2.31
N LEU A 100 5.39 -7.79 2.27
CA LEU A 100 4.39 -6.75 2.02
C LEU A 100 3.77 -6.88 0.63
N SER A 101 4.57 -7.22 -0.39
CA SER A 101 4.05 -7.47 -1.74
C SER A 101 3.11 -8.67 -1.78
N MET A 102 3.45 -9.77 -1.08
CA MET A 102 2.54 -10.92 -0.97
C MET A 102 1.25 -10.56 -0.24
N VAL A 103 1.33 -9.79 0.85
CA VAL A 103 0.15 -9.26 1.56
C VAL A 103 -0.72 -8.42 0.63
N ALA A 104 -0.12 -7.56 -0.19
CA ALA A 104 -0.83 -6.76 -1.20
C ALA A 104 -1.62 -7.63 -2.17
N VAL A 105 -0.98 -8.66 -2.74
CA VAL A 105 -1.60 -9.61 -3.67
C VAL A 105 -2.79 -10.31 -3.01
N VAL A 106 -2.64 -10.77 -1.77
CA VAL A 106 -3.73 -11.40 -1.00
C VAL A 106 -4.87 -10.40 -0.73
N CYS A 107 -4.56 -9.19 -0.29
CA CYS A 107 -5.55 -8.14 -0.02
C CYS A 107 -6.33 -7.77 -1.29
N ALA A 108 -5.67 -7.65 -2.43
CA ALA A 108 -6.32 -7.38 -3.72
C ALA A 108 -7.34 -8.46 -4.09
N MET A 109 -6.95 -9.73 -3.98
CA MET A 109 -7.84 -10.87 -4.25
C MET A 109 -9.01 -10.95 -3.27
N LEU A 110 -8.76 -10.73 -1.97
CA LEU A 110 -9.81 -10.73 -0.96
C LEU A 110 -10.77 -9.55 -1.13
N GLY A 111 -10.27 -8.35 -1.43
CA GLY A 111 -11.09 -7.17 -1.71
C GLY A 111 -12.01 -7.40 -2.90
N THR A 112 -11.48 -7.94 -3.99
CA THR A 112 -12.26 -8.31 -5.16
C THR A 112 -13.33 -9.35 -4.83
N ARG A 113 -12.99 -10.39 -4.05
CA ARG A 113 -13.97 -11.38 -3.58
C ARG A 113 -15.07 -10.74 -2.73
N VAL A 114 -14.70 -9.80 -1.86
CA VAL A 114 -15.67 -9.04 -1.08
C VAL A 114 -16.58 -8.24 -2.02
N MET A 115 -16.06 -7.54 -3.02
CA MET A 115 -16.83 -6.79 -4.01
C MET A 115 -17.85 -7.65 -4.76
N TYR A 116 -17.43 -8.79 -5.30
CA TYR A 116 -18.33 -9.67 -6.07
C TYR A 116 -19.43 -10.30 -5.25
N ARG A 117 -19.17 -10.64 -3.99
CA ARG A 117 -20.20 -11.22 -3.10
C ARG A 117 -21.30 -10.23 -2.71
N GLY A 118 -21.07 -8.93 -2.80
CA GLY A 118 -22.04 -7.91 -2.42
C GLY A 118 -22.87 -7.35 -3.57
N THR A 119 -22.35 -7.44 -4.78
CA THR A 119 -23.13 -7.03 -5.96
C THR A 119 -24.28 -8.00 -6.28
N ARG A 120 -24.24 -9.20 -5.72
CA ARG A 120 -25.31 -10.19 -5.88
C ARG A 120 -26.36 -10.07 -4.77
N ARG A 121 -27.33 -9.21 -4.98
CA ARG A 121 -28.71 -9.34 -4.49
C ARG A 121 -29.39 -10.42 -5.33
N ALA A 122 -28.92 -11.63 -5.34
CA ALA A 122 -29.57 -12.64 -6.16
C ALA A 122 -30.01 -13.82 -5.32
N PRO A 123 -31.30 -14.16 -5.37
CA PRO A 123 -31.74 -15.52 -5.13
C PRO A 123 -31.28 -16.39 -6.31
N ALA A 124 -30.79 -17.59 -6.00
CA ALA A 124 -30.83 -18.75 -6.89
C ALA A 124 -30.10 -18.74 -8.24
N GLY A 125 -28.99 -18.03 -8.40
CA GLY A 125 -28.06 -18.37 -9.49
C GLY A 125 -27.12 -19.52 -9.10
N PRO A 126 -26.59 -20.32 -10.04
CA PRO A 126 -25.64 -21.36 -9.72
C PRO A 126 -24.44 -20.79 -8.94
N PRO A 127 -23.92 -21.51 -7.94
CA PRO A 127 -22.78 -21.05 -7.16
C PRO A 127 -21.60 -20.84 -8.09
N MET A 128 -21.10 -19.59 -8.18
CA MET A 128 -19.92 -19.28 -9.00
C MET A 128 -18.65 -19.58 -8.23
N VAL A 129 -17.75 -20.28 -8.87
CA VAL A 129 -16.35 -20.37 -8.47
C VAL A 129 -15.67 -19.07 -8.88
N LEU A 130 -15.31 -18.23 -7.90
CA LEU A 130 -14.56 -17.01 -8.16
C LEU A 130 -13.07 -17.36 -8.19
N LEU A 131 -12.45 -17.25 -9.35
CA LEU A 131 -11.00 -17.38 -9.53
C LEU A 131 -10.38 -15.98 -9.54
N PRO A 132 -9.30 -15.75 -8.75
CA PRO A 132 -8.72 -14.42 -8.61
C PRO A 132 -7.75 -14.08 -9.76
N PHE A 133 -8.14 -14.31 -11.02
CA PHE A 133 -7.26 -14.16 -12.18
C PHE A 133 -6.86 -12.72 -12.49
N GLY A 134 -7.65 -11.73 -12.10
CA GLY A 134 -7.31 -10.32 -12.38
C GLY A 134 -5.95 -9.89 -11.83
N ILE A 135 -5.51 -10.44 -10.70
CA ILE A 135 -4.21 -10.15 -10.11
C ILE A 135 -3.06 -10.75 -10.90
N LEU A 136 -3.31 -11.75 -11.76
CA LEU A 136 -2.26 -12.33 -12.61
C LEU A 136 -1.66 -11.29 -13.57
N ILE A 137 -2.45 -10.33 -14.04
CA ILE A 137 -1.95 -9.22 -14.85
C ILE A 137 -0.79 -8.54 -14.12
N TYR A 138 -0.99 -8.17 -12.85
CA TYR A 138 0.06 -7.56 -12.04
C TYR A 138 1.26 -8.50 -11.84
N VAL A 139 1.00 -9.75 -11.46
CA VAL A 139 2.06 -10.74 -11.18
C VAL A 139 2.91 -11.07 -12.41
N MET A 140 2.30 -11.02 -13.60
CA MET A 140 3.01 -11.31 -14.86
C MET A 140 3.84 -10.12 -15.38
N LEU A 141 3.59 -8.89 -14.91
CA LEU A 141 4.39 -7.72 -15.28
C LEU A 141 5.82 -7.86 -14.75
N PRO A 142 6.86 -7.80 -15.61
CA PRO A 142 8.25 -7.88 -15.18
C PRO A 142 8.59 -6.85 -14.09
N PRO A 143 8.23 -5.54 -14.22
CA PRO A 143 8.51 -4.55 -13.20
C PRO A 143 7.94 -4.89 -11.82
N ALA A 144 6.75 -5.51 -11.75
CA ALA A 144 6.15 -5.88 -10.47
C ALA A 144 7.00 -6.89 -9.68
N ARG A 145 7.65 -7.82 -10.38
CA ARG A 145 8.54 -8.82 -9.78
C ARG A 145 9.94 -8.26 -9.51
N ASP A 146 10.47 -7.47 -10.45
CA ASP A 146 11.82 -6.94 -10.37
C ASP A 146 11.93 -5.90 -9.24
N PHE A 147 10.97 -4.98 -9.14
CA PHE A 147 10.97 -3.95 -8.09
C PHE A 147 10.41 -4.44 -6.74
N ALA A 148 9.87 -5.66 -6.67
CA ALA A 148 9.44 -6.25 -5.40
C ALA A 148 10.57 -6.40 -4.38
N THR A 149 11.84 -6.40 -4.81
CA THR A 149 13.02 -6.62 -3.96
C THR A 149 14.08 -5.54 -4.08
N SER A 150 13.79 -4.45 -4.79
CA SER A 150 14.75 -3.38 -5.12
C SER A 150 15.34 -2.62 -3.90
N GLY A 151 14.89 -2.90 -2.69
CA GLY A 151 15.26 -2.16 -1.49
C GLY A 151 14.46 -0.87 -1.29
N LEU A 152 13.64 -0.50 -2.28
CA LEU A 152 12.73 0.64 -2.23
C LEU A 152 11.40 0.25 -1.57
N GLU A 153 10.61 1.27 -1.30
CA GLU A 153 9.30 1.16 -0.65
C GLU A 153 8.17 0.58 -1.52
N THR A 154 8.47 0.05 -2.70
CA THR A 154 7.49 -0.48 -3.66
C THR A 154 6.56 -1.51 -3.02
N GLY A 155 7.11 -2.47 -2.25
CA GLY A 155 6.32 -3.45 -1.52
C GLY A 155 5.37 -2.82 -0.50
N LEU A 156 5.80 -1.76 0.19
CA LEU A 156 4.97 -1.03 1.15
C LEU A 156 3.85 -0.24 0.45
N VAL A 157 4.15 0.40 -0.68
CA VAL A 157 3.15 1.15 -1.47
C VAL A 157 2.03 0.24 -1.93
N ILE A 158 2.37 -0.88 -2.59
CA ILE A 158 1.33 -1.79 -3.08
C ILE A 158 0.58 -2.49 -1.93
N CYS A 159 1.25 -2.74 -0.80
CA CYS A 159 0.60 -3.26 0.40
C CYS A 159 -0.43 -2.27 0.93
N TRP A 160 -0.06 -1.00 1.06
CA TRP A 160 -0.99 0.05 1.49
C TRP A 160 -2.20 0.16 0.55
N ILE A 161 -2.00 0.15 -0.78
CA ILE A 161 -3.10 0.16 -1.76
C ILE A 161 -3.98 -1.09 -1.60
N GLY A 162 -3.39 -2.28 -1.47
CA GLY A 162 -4.13 -3.53 -1.29
C GLY A 162 -4.96 -3.56 0.00
N VAL A 163 -4.38 -3.08 1.10
CA VAL A 163 -5.07 -2.95 2.40
C VAL A 163 -6.21 -1.95 2.30
N MET A 164 -5.98 -0.79 1.67
CA MET A 164 -7.02 0.21 1.42
C MET A 164 -8.14 -0.34 0.56
N TRP A 165 -7.81 -1.06 -0.52
CA TRP A 165 -8.81 -1.72 -1.36
C TRP A 165 -9.69 -2.69 -0.57
N LEU A 166 -9.07 -3.61 0.16
CA LEU A 166 -9.80 -4.58 0.98
C LEU A 166 -10.61 -3.89 2.08
N GLY A 167 -10.01 -2.90 2.75
CA GLY A 167 -10.65 -2.11 3.79
C GLY A 167 -11.88 -1.37 3.28
N MET A 168 -11.76 -0.67 2.15
CA MET A 168 -12.87 0.04 1.51
C MET A 168 -14.00 -0.89 1.06
N GLN A 169 -13.67 -2.07 0.50
CA GLN A 169 -14.69 -3.05 0.11
C GLN A 169 -15.46 -3.62 1.32
N ARG A 170 -14.79 -3.79 2.45
CA ARG A 170 -15.44 -4.21 3.71
C ARG A 170 -16.23 -3.06 4.32
N TRP A 171 -15.64 -1.88 4.34
CA TRP A 171 -16.26 -0.69 4.89
C TRP A 171 -17.55 -0.31 4.13
N ALA A 172 -17.55 -0.34 2.79
CA ALA A 172 -18.73 -0.04 1.98
C ALA A 172 -19.93 -0.96 2.23
N ARG A 173 -19.74 -2.09 2.91
CA ARG A 173 -20.79 -3.06 3.27
C ARG A 173 -21.22 -3.00 4.72
N ALA A 174 -20.42 -2.33 5.55
CA ALA A 174 -20.75 -2.18 6.96
C ALA A 174 -21.85 -1.13 7.14
N GLU A 175 -22.67 -1.30 8.18
CA GLU A 175 -23.58 -0.24 8.60
C GLU A 175 -22.76 0.92 9.16
N HIS A 176 -22.92 2.11 8.57
CA HIS A 176 -22.22 3.33 8.99
C HIS A 176 -23.05 4.04 10.05
N ARG A 177 -23.06 3.51 11.28
CA ARG A 177 -23.69 4.18 12.41
C ARG A 177 -22.72 5.15 13.06
N GLU A 178 -23.13 6.42 13.18
CA GLU A 178 -22.42 7.38 14.01
C GLU A 178 -22.55 7.02 15.49
N ARG A 179 -21.45 7.16 16.20
CA ARG A 179 -21.45 7.15 17.65
C ARG A 179 -21.81 8.54 18.19
N ARG A 180 -22.06 8.61 19.49
CA ARG A 180 -22.31 9.88 20.17
C ARG A 180 -21.25 10.93 19.77
N PHE A 181 -21.68 12.16 19.51
CA PHE A 181 -20.84 13.28 19.04
C PHE A 181 -20.25 13.14 17.63
N GLY A 182 -20.80 12.29 16.77
CA GLY A 182 -20.33 12.10 15.40
C GLY A 182 -19.05 11.27 15.27
N LEU A 183 -18.62 10.60 16.35
CA LEU A 183 -17.44 9.74 16.34
C LEU A 183 -17.62 8.57 15.37
N PRO A 184 -16.60 8.27 14.54
CA PRO A 184 -16.62 7.11 13.67
C PRO A 184 -16.55 5.80 14.48
N THR A 185 -16.99 4.71 13.88
CA THR A 185 -16.72 3.37 14.42
C THR A 185 -15.22 3.10 14.42
N VAL A 186 -14.74 2.19 15.27
CA VAL A 186 -13.32 1.82 15.32
C VAL A 186 -12.80 1.39 13.96
N ALA A 187 -13.57 0.62 13.21
CA ALA A 187 -13.20 0.17 11.87
C ALA A 187 -13.06 1.34 10.88
N THR A 188 -13.99 2.30 10.92
CA THR A 188 -13.94 3.52 10.09
C THR A 188 -12.76 4.41 10.49
N ALA A 189 -12.52 4.59 11.79
CA ALA A 189 -11.38 5.34 12.31
C ALA A 189 -10.04 4.70 11.90
N ALA A 190 -9.92 3.38 12.03
CA ALA A 190 -8.73 2.64 11.61
C ALA A 190 -8.48 2.79 10.10
N LEU A 191 -9.53 2.70 9.28
CA LEU A 191 -9.41 2.87 7.84
C LEU A 191 -9.00 4.30 7.47
N ALA A 192 -9.58 5.32 8.12
CA ALA A 192 -9.20 6.72 7.93
C ALA A 192 -7.73 6.96 8.36
N PHE A 193 -7.30 6.38 9.47
CA PHE A 193 -5.92 6.46 9.92
C PHE A 193 -4.96 5.82 8.91
N VAL A 194 -5.25 4.60 8.44
CA VAL A 194 -4.44 3.93 7.42
C VAL A 194 -4.40 4.72 6.11
N ALA A 195 -5.52 5.33 5.69
CA ALA A 195 -5.54 6.25 4.55
C ALA A 195 -4.59 7.43 4.76
N GLY A 196 -4.60 8.01 5.96
CA GLY A 196 -3.75 9.12 6.36
C GLY A 196 -2.25 8.80 6.43
N LEU A 197 -1.87 7.52 6.52
CA LEU A 197 -0.47 7.11 6.43
C LEU A 197 0.10 7.18 5.00
N GLY A 198 -0.75 7.32 3.98
CA GLY A 198 -0.33 7.36 2.57
C GLY A 198 0.84 8.31 2.30
N PRO A 199 0.80 9.59 2.70
CA PRO A 199 1.90 10.54 2.51
C PRO A 199 3.23 10.11 3.17
N LEU A 200 3.18 9.35 4.26
CA LEU A 200 4.37 8.81 4.94
C LEU A 200 4.91 7.55 4.24
N VAL A 201 4.03 6.79 3.57
CA VAL A 201 4.44 5.68 2.70
C VAL A 201 5.16 6.23 1.49
N ARG A 202 4.55 7.24 0.82
CA ARG A 202 5.17 7.97 -0.28
C ARG A 202 4.40 9.27 -0.53
N PRO A 203 5.05 10.40 -0.80
CA PRO A 203 4.35 11.68 -0.96
C PRO A 203 3.20 11.63 -1.99
N GLU A 204 3.38 10.91 -3.10
CA GLU A 204 2.38 10.77 -4.15
C GLU A 204 1.12 10.01 -3.71
N MET A 205 1.24 9.18 -2.68
CA MET A 205 0.10 8.46 -2.09
C MET A 205 -0.88 9.40 -1.38
N ALA A 206 -0.51 10.66 -1.17
CA ALA A 206 -1.44 11.70 -0.72
C ALA A 206 -2.66 11.82 -1.64
N LEU A 207 -2.47 11.72 -2.96
CA LEU A 207 -3.57 11.76 -3.93
C LEU A 207 -4.53 10.58 -3.75
N ALA A 208 -3.99 9.37 -3.63
CA ALA A 208 -4.80 8.20 -3.39
C ALA A 208 -5.50 8.26 -2.02
N ALA A 209 -4.84 8.76 -0.98
CA ALA A 209 -5.43 8.98 0.34
C ALA A 209 -6.62 9.95 0.27
N VAL A 210 -6.49 11.06 -0.46
CA VAL A 210 -7.58 12.02 -0.68
C VAL A 210 -8.76 11.36 -1.38
N VAL A 211 -8.51 10.52 -2.40
CA VAL A 211 -9.59 9.79 -3.08
C VAL A 211 -10.32 8.84 -2.11
N PHE A 212 -9.58 8.04 -1.32
CA PHE A 212 -10.19 7.14 -0.35
C PHE A 212 -10.99 7.89 0.73
N LEU A 213 -10.41 8.96 1.28
CA LEU A 213 -11.10 9.81 2.27
C LEU A 213 -12.30 10.54 1.66
N GLY A 214 -12.21 10.97 0.40
CA GLY A 214 -13.32 11.55 -0.36
C GLY A 214 -14.49 10.58 -0.50
N LEU A 215 -14.22 9.33 -0.84
CA LEU A 215 -15.25 8.27 -0.90
C LEU A 215 -15.90 8.04 0.48
N MET A 216 -15.09 8.03 1.54
CA MET A 216 -15.62 7.93 2.90
C MET A 216 -16.44 9.17 3.29
N ALA A 217 -16.05 10.36 2.84
CA ALA A 217 -16.75 11.61 3.09
C ALA A 217 -18.12 11.66 2.39
N VAL A 218 -18.24 11.10 1.20
CA VAL A 218 -19.54 11.00 0.48
C VAL A 218 -20.56 10.20 1.28
N ALA A 219 -20.13 9.16 1.99
CA ALA A 219 -20.99 8.33 2.83
C ALA A 219 -21.13 8.86 4.28
N ARG A 220 -20.71 10.11 4.56
CA ARG A 220 -20.81 10.71 5.89
C ARG A 220 -22.25 10.88 6.33
N GLN A 221 -22.48 10.71 7.63
CA GLN A 221 -23.78 10.95 8.26
C GLN A 221 -23.91 12.39 8.77
N SER A 222 -22.77 13.03 9.16
CA SER A 222 -22.75 14.42 9.65
C SER A 222 -21.43 15.13 9.35
N TRP A 223 -21.43 16.45 9.48
CA TRP A 223 -20.20 17.26 9.35
C TRP A 223 -19.21 17.02 10.51
N LYS A 224 -19.71 16.64 11.70
CA LYS A 224 -18.86 16.24 12.84
C LYS A 224 -18.11 14.94 12.50
N HIS A 225 -18.79 13.99 11.88
CA HIS A 225 -18.16 12.74 11.41
C HIS A 225 -17.03 13.01 10.41
N LEU A 226 -17.26 13.89 9.43
CA LEU A 226 -16.23 14.30 8.49
C LEU A 226 -15.04 14.96 9.20
N GLY A 227 -15.29 15.84 10.16
CA GLY A 227 -14.24 16.47 10.97
C GLY A 227 -13.35 15.42 11.67
N TRP A 228 -13.95 14.39 12.25
CA TRP A 228 -13.19 13.30 12.87
C TRP A 228 -12.37 12.49 11.86
N LEU A 229 -12.91 12.21 10.68
CA LEU A 229 -12.15 11.51 9.62
C LEU A 229 -10.91 12.30 9.22
N VAL A 230 -11.05 13.63 9.03
CA VAL A 230 -9.93 14.52 8.70
C VAL A 230 -8.89 14.57 9.81
N VAL A 231 -9.32 14.71 11.06
CA VAL A 231 -8.41 14.76 12.23
C VAL A 231 -7.65 13.44 12.35
N ILE A 232 -8.35 12.30 12.28
CA ILE A 232 -7.73 10.98 12.43
C ILE A 232 -6.74 10.70 11.28
N ALA A 233 -7.13 11.01 10.04
CA ALA A 233 -6.26 10.80 8.89
C ALA A 233 -5.08 11.78 8.88
N GLY A 234 -5.30 13.03 9.27
CA GLY A 234 -4.27 14.08 9.29
C GLY A 234 -3.27 13.95 10.45
N ALA A 235 -3.63 13.27 11.54
CA ALA A 235 -2.82 13.25 12.76
C ALA A 235 -1.35 12.83 12.53
N ALA A 236 -1.13 11.67 11.95
CA ALA A 236 0.23 11.17 11.75
C ALA A 236 1.05 12.01 10.74
N PRO A 237 0.56 12.31 9.54
CA PRO A 237 1.34 13.11 8.59
C PRO A 237 1.58 14.56 9.06
N VAL A 238 0.63 15.17 9.76
CA VAL A 238 0.82 16.52 10.30
C VAL A 238 1.86 16.53 11.42
N ILE A 239 1.77 15.60 12.38
CA ILE A 239 2.77 15.47 13.46
C ILE A 239 4.16 15.23 12.87
N TYR A 240 4.28 14.33 11.90
CA TYR A 240 5.55 14.09 11.24
C TYR A 240 6.06 15.33 10.49
N GLN A 241 5.19 16.05 9.78
CA GLN A 241 5.57 17.25 9.04
C GLN A 241 6.08 18.36 9.98
N LEU A 242 5.45 18.55 11.13
CA LEU A 242 5.90 19.52 12.13
C LEU A 242 7.27 19.14 12.69
N TRP A 243 7.45 17.85 13.04
CA TRP A 243 8.74 17.33 13.48
C TRP A 243 9.82 17.49 12.41
N ARG A 244 9.54 17.15 11.16
CA ARG A 244 10.44 17.27 10.01
C ARG A 244 10.89 18.70 9.80
N MET A 245 9.98 19.66 9.80
CA MET A 245 10.31 21.07 9.66
C MET A 245 11.20 21.57 10.80
N SER A 246 10.96 21.09 12.02
CA SER A 246 11.79 21.42 13.18
C SER A 246 13.19 20.78 13.12
N TYR A 247 13.29 19.55 12.61
CA TYR A 247 14.53 18.79 12.59
C TYR A 247 15.44 19.13 11.41
N TYR A 248 14.87 19.17 10.18
CA TYR A 248 15.63 19.42 8.94
C TYR A 248 15.56 20.87 8.46
N ALA A 249 14.74 21.72 9.06
CA ALA A 249 14.47 23.10 8.64
C ALA A 249 13.94 23.24 7.20
N LEU A 250 13.34 22.18 6.63
CA LEU A 250 12.78 22.11 5.29
C LEU A 250 11.37 21.51 5.29
N PRO A 251 10.44 22.06 4.50
CA PRO A 251 9.08 21.51 4.40
C PRO A 251 8.98 20.25 3.53
N TYR A 252 10.01 19.91 2.78
CA TYR A 252 10.10 18.76 1.88
C TYR A 252 11.50 18.16 1.87
N PRO A 253 11.69 16.89 1.46
CA PRO A 253 13.01 16.27 1.40
C PRO A 253 13.95 17.00 0.46
N LEU A 254 15.24 17.04 0.78
CA LEU A 254 16.24 17.71 -0.07
C LEU A 254 16.32 17.08 -1.48
N THR A 255 15.97 15.81 -1.62
CA THR A 255 15.88 15.12 -2.92
C THR A 255 14.86 15.78 -3.87
N ALA A 256 13.81 16.40 -3.35
CA ALA A 256 12.86 17.16 -4.18
C ALA A 256 13.49 18.43 -4.77
N VAL A 257 14.35 19.10 -4.00
CA VAL A 257 15.12 20.25 -4.47
C VAL A 257 16.16 19.83 -5.50
N ALA A 258 16.92 18.79 -5.20
CA ALA A 258 18.00 18.30 -6.06
C ALA A 258 17.51 17.81 -7.43
N LYS A 259 16.28 17.29 -7.50
CA LYS A 259 15.65 16.83 -8.75
C LYS A 259 14.89 17.92 -9.50
N ASP A 260 14.98 19.18 -9.05
CA ASP A 260 14.23 20.32 -9.64
C ASP A 260 12.75 19.96 -9.89
N ALA A 261 12.11 19.47 -8.84
CA ALA A 261 10.72 18.98 -8.90
C ALA A 261 9.68 20.12 -8.91
N GLY A 262 10.13 21.38 -8.99
CA GLY A 262 9.28 22.56 -8.82
C GLY A 262 8.49 23.01 -10.06
N GLY A 263 8.65 22.37 -11.22
CA GLY A 263 7.97 22.76 -12.45
C GLY A 263 7.01 21.72 -13.01
N SER A 264 5.93 22.13 -13.67
CA SER A 264 5.07 21.23 -14.41
C SER A 264 5.76 20.76 -15.71
N LYS A 265 5.84 19.45 -15.93
CA LYS A 265 6.48 18.85 -17.11
C LYS A 265 5.49 17.94 -17.85
N TRP A 266 4.30 18.46 -18.16
CA TRP A 266 3.20 17.71 -18.77
C TRP A 266 3.61 16.95 -20.03
N GLY A 267 4.41 17.57 -20.92
CA GLY A 267 4.89 16.92 -22.15
C GLY A 267 5.74 15.68 -21.85
N LYS A 268 6.64 15.75 -20.85
CA LYS A 268 7.42 14.58 -20.42
C LYS A 268 6.52 13.53 -19.77
N GLY A 269 5.56 13.95 -18.96
CA GLY A 269 4.58 13.03 -18.33
C GLY A 269 3.76 12.25 -19.35
N LEU A 270 3.29 12.92 -20.40
CA LEU A 270 2.56 12.26 -21.49
C LEU A 270 3.47 11.32 -22.32
N ALA A 271 4.71 11.70 -22.56
CA ALA A 271 5.67 10.82 -23.23
C ALA A 271 5.92 9.54 -22.40
N TYR A 272 6.17 9.68 -21.11
CA TYR A 272 6.33 8.51 -20.21
C TYR A 272 5.07 7.63 -20.13
N LEU A 273 3.90 8.24 -20.15
CA LEU A 273 2.65 7.50 -20.20
C LEU A 273 2.54 6.70 -21.50
N TRP A 274 2.88 7.33 -22.64
CA TRP A 274 2.91 6.65 -23.91
C TRP A 274 3.93 5.51 -23.97
N ASP A 275 5.13 5.73 -23.47
CA ASP A 275 6.18 4.71 -23.40
C ASP A 275 5.77 3.53 -22.52
N LEU A 276 5.00 3.79 -21.42
CA LEU A 276 4.45 2.75 -20.57
C LEU A 276 3.36 1.94 -21.28
N LEU A 277 2.48 2.60 -22.01
CA LEU A 277 1.30 1.96 -22.63
C LEU A 277 1.66 1.24 -23.94
N SER A 278 2.58 1.79 -24.73
CA SER A 278 2.89 1.30 -26.08
C SER A 278 3.37 -0.17 -26.13
N PRO A 279 4.18 -0.69 -25.21
CA PRO A 279 4.58 -2.10 -25.21
C PRO A 279 3.46 -3.07 -24.93
N TYR A 280 2.37 -2.60 -24.30
CA TYR A 280 1.23 -3.43 -23.89
C TYR A 280 0.01 -3.24 -24.81
N THR A 281 0.09 -2.39 -25.83
CA THR A 281 -1.03 -2.06 -26.75
C THR A 281 -2.32 -1.69 -26.02
N LEU A 282 -2.21 -0.98 -24.87
CA LEU A 282 -3.33 -0.56 -24.02
C LEU A 282 -3.86 0.82 -24.42
#